data_b592723f171dfda5dfa5ac636275c0c2
#
_entry.id   b592723f171dfda5dfa5ac636275c0c2
#
_cell.length_a   1.000
_cell.length_b   1.000
_cell.length_c   1.000
_cell.angle_alpha   90.00
_cell.angle_beta   90.00
_cell.angle_gamma   90.00
#
_symmetry.space_group_name_H-M   'P 1'
#
loop_
_entity.id
_entity.type
_entity.pdbx_description
1 polymer ?
#
loop_
_entity_poly.entity_id
_entity_poly.type
_entity_poly.pdbx_seq_one_letter_code
_entity_poly.pdbx_strand_id
1 'polypeptide(L)'
;GNEGKGSGRSIPGFDLHQALVDSSKFLKKYGGHEMAVGLSLEKDKINDFKKNFEKISENKNVKQLIPVINIDCEIMKKDLNKETIEQIKLLEPFGEMNKQPLVVYKNLKIVSIRSLSEGKHLKLMLKDDNETINAIGFNLGELANEYLIGDKIDIVGILETNTYNGQEQIQINIRDIMKSV
;
A
#
# COMPACT_ATOMS: atom_id res chain seq x y z
N GLY A 1 -13.54 7.68 -31.06
CA GLY A 1 -13.64 6.33 -31.61
C GLY A 1 -14.51 5.44 -30.75
N ASN A 2 -15.01 4.34 -31.31
CA ASN A 2 -15.91 3.41 -30.62
C ASN A 2 -15.15 2.27 -29.90
N GLU A 3 -13.83 2.36 -29.83
CA GLU A 3 -12.95 1.36 -29.21
C GLU A 3 -12.38 1.88 -27.90
N GLY A 4 -12.40 1.04 -26.88
CA GLY A 4 -11.72 1.23 -25.60
C GLY A 4 -10.45 0.39 -25.53
N LYS A 5 -9.41 0.91 -24.86
CA LYS A 5 -8.20 0.18 -24.50
C LYS A 5 -8.05 0.15 -22.99
N GLY A 6 -7.56 -0.95 -22.48
CA GLY A 6 -7.33 -1.15 -21.05
C GLY A 6 -6.04 -1.87 -20.78
N SER A 7 -5.54 -1.69 -19.59
CA SER A 7 -4.45 -2.47 -19.01
C SER A 7 -4.87 -2.97 -17.63
N GLY A 8 -4.40 -4.16 -17.27
CA GLY A 8 -4.68 -4.80 -15.98
C GLY A 8 -3.39 -5.19 -15.28
N ARG A 9 -3.47 -5.21 -13.95
CA ARG A 9 -2.49 -5.81 -13.06
C ARG A 9 -3.21 -6.79 -12.17
N SER A 10 -2.59 -7.94 -11.93
CA SER A 10 -3.14 -8.99 -11.09
C SER A 10 -2.56 -8.94 -9.68
N ILE A 11 -3.06 -9.84 -8.86
CA ILE A 11 -2.58 -10.16 -7.53
C ILE A 11 -2.10 -11.63 -7.53
N PRO A 12 -1.17 -12.01 -6.64
CA PRO A 12 -0.74 -13.41 -6.51
C PRO A 12 -1.92 -14.36 -6.35
N GLY A 13 -1.92 -15.45 -7.14
CA GLY A 13 -2.98 -16.46 -7.10
C GLY A 13 -4.17 -16.21 -8.04
N PHE A 14 -4.17 -15.11 -8.80
CA PHE A 14 -5.19 -14.86 -9.83
C PHE A 14 -4.55 -14.69 -11.21
N ASP A 15 -4.72 -15.69 -12.07
CA ASP A 15 -4.27 -15.63 -13.46
C ASP A 15 -5.17 -14.71 -14.28
N LEU A 16 -4.69 -13.45 -14.46
CA LEU A 16 -5.40 -12.42 -15.18
C LEU A 16 -5.45 -12.70 -16.70
N HIS A 17 -4.41 -13.33 -17.26
CA HIS A 17 -4.40 -13.71 -18.68
C HIS A 17 -5.46 -14.75 -18.96
N GLN A 18 -5.56 -15.81 -18.15
CA GLN A 18 -6.60 -16.82 -18.31
C GLN A 18 -8.00 -16.22 -18.16
N ALA A 19 -8.20 -15.24 -17.25
CA ALA A 19 -9.47 -14.55 -17.11
C ALA A 19 -9.85 -13.75 -18.36
N LEU A 20 -8.86 -13.20 -19.11
CA LEU A 20 -9.13 -12.58 -20.42
C LEU A 20 -9.43 -13.61 -21.51
N VAL A 21 -8.77 -14.77 -21.51
CA VAL A 21 -9.09 -15.89 -22.42
C VAL A 21 -10.54 -16.31 -22.23
N ASP A 22 -10.98 -16.49 -20.98
CA ASP A 22 -12.36 -16.86 -20.62
C ASP A 22 -13.39 -15.75 -20.97
N SER A 23 -12.90 -14.51 -21.14
CA SER A 23 -13.69 -13.35 -21.53
C SER A 23 -13.52 -12.96 -23.01
N SER A 24 -12.81 -13.76 -23.81
CA SER A 24 -12.36 -13.41 -25.18
C SER A 24 -13.49 -12.96 -26.12
N LYS A 25 -14.70 -13.52 -25.98
CA LYS A 25 -15.87 -13.15 -26.79
C LYS A 25 -16.29 -11.68 -26.70
N PHE A 26 -15.82 -10.96 -25.69
CA PHE A 26 -16.11 -9.52 -25.51
C PHE A 26 -14.93 -8.65 -25.95
N LEU A 27 -13.80 -9.24 -26.30
CA LEU A 27 -12.54 -8.54 -26.56
C LEU A 27 -12.22 -8.55 -28.06
N LYS A 28 -11.65 -7.46 -28.55
CA LYS A 28 -11.07 -7.37 -29.90
C LYS A 28 -9.64 -7.90 -29.93
N LYS A 29 -8.85 -7.48 -28.96
CA LYS A 29 -7.45 -7.88 -28.76
C LYS A 29 -7.16 -7.98 -27.28
N TYR A 30 -6.38 -8.94 -26.91
CA TYR A 30 -5.84 -9.08 -25.56
C TYR A 30 -4.51 -9.83 -25.61
N GLY A 31 -3.71 -9.66 -24.56
CA GLY A 31 -2.44 -10.34 -24.39
C GLY A 31 -1.72 -9.90 -23.14
N GLY A 32 -0.69 -10.62 -22.79
CA GLY A 32 0.10 -10.40 -21.59
C GLY A 32 0.44 -11.70 -20.90
N HIS A 33 0.65 -11.64 -19.60
CA HIS A 33 1.01 -12.74 -18.73
C HIS A 33 0.08 -12.75 -17.50
N GLU A 34 0.22 -13.74 -16.66
CA GLU A 34 -0.58 -13.92 -15.43
C GLU A 34 -0.76 -12.64 -14.63
N MET A 35 0.31 -11.85 -14.44
CA MET A 35 0.32 -10.66 -13.56
C MET A 35 0.01 -9.35 -14.28
N ALA A 36 0.09 -9.29 -15.61
CA ALA A 36 -0.08 -8.05 -16.35
C ALA A 36 -0.63 -8.32 -17.75
N VAL A 37 -1.68 -7.59 -18.12
CA VAL A 37 -2.34 -7.76 -19.41
C VAL A 37 -2.68 -6.41 -20.05
N GLY A 38 -2.84 -6.46 -21.39
CA GLY A 38 -3.46 -5.41 -22.18
C GLY A 38 -4.66 -5.94 -22.94
N LEU A 39 -5.66 -5.09 -23.17
CA LEU A 39 -6.87 -5.47 -23.90
C LEU A 39 -7.44 -4.30 -24.71
N SER A 40 -8.22 -4.64 -25.72
CA SER A 40 -9.11 -3.68 -26.36
C SER A 40 -10.48 -4.30 -26.65
N LEU A 41 -11.53 -3.49 -26.59
CA LEU A 41 -12.90 -3.91 -26.79
C LEU A 41 -13.74 -2.76 -27.34
N GLU A 42 -14.94 -3.08 -27.84
CA GLU A 42 -15.91 -2.08 -28.22
C GLU A 42 -16.59 -1.48 -26.99
N LYS A 43 -16.90 -0.20 -27.03
CA LYS A 43 -17.48 0.52 -25.88
C LYS A 43 -18.80 -0.06 -25.40
N ASP A 44 -19.62 -0.57 -26.31
CA ASP A 44 -20.88 -1.24 -25.99
C ASP A 44 -20.69 -2.57 -25.28
N LYS A 45 -19.53 -3.22 -25.41
CA LYS A 45 -19.19 -4.49 -24.75
C LYS A 45 -18.60 -4.34 -23.34
N ILE A 46 -18.31 -3.11 -22.91
CA ILE A 46 -17.68 -2.87 -21.59
C ILE A 46 -18.50 -3.47 -20.44
N ASN A 47 -19.82 -3.23 -20.44
CA ASN A 47 -20.69 -3.70 -19.36
C ASN A 47 -20.82 -5.23 -19.34
N ASP A 48 -20.89 -5.85 -20.51
CA ASP A 48 -20.97 -7.32 -20.63
C ASP A 48 -19.65 -7.97 -20.22
N PHE A 49 -18.51 -7.38 -20.65
CA PHE A 49 -17.19 -7.79 -20.20
C PHE A 49 -17.06 -7.69 -18.69
N LYS A 50 -17.45 -6.56 -18.09
CA LYS A 50 -17.39 -6.36 -16.64
C LYS A 50 -18.16 -7.44 -15.88
N LYS A 51 -19.43 -7.68 -16.25
CA LYS A 51 -20.25 -8.71 -15.61
C LYS A 51 -19.67 -10.12 -15.73
N ASN A 52 -19.10 -10.44 -16.91
CA ASN A 52 -18.47 -11.75 -17.11
C ASN A 52 -17.20 -11.88 -16.28
N PHE A 53 -16.39 -10.82 -16.22
CA PHE A 53 -15.13 -10.81 -15.46
C PHE A 53 -15.40 -10.92 -13.96
N GLU A 54 -16.41 -10.25 -13.43
CA GLU A 54 -16.86 -10.37 -12.04
C GLU A 54 -17.22 -11.82 -11.69
N LYS A 55 -18.00 -12.50 -12.55
CA LYS A 55 -18.33 -13.92 -12.35
C LYS A 55 -17.10 -14.83 -12.35
N ILE A 56 -16.14 -14.58 -13.24
CA ILE A 56 -14.88 -15.35 -13.27
C ILE A 56 -14.11 -15.15 -11.96
N SER A 57 -14.01 -13.92 -11.48
CA SER A 57 -13.30 -13.61 -10.23
C SER A 57 -13.96 -14.26 -9.00
N GLU A 58 -15.30 -14.28 -8.97
CA GLU A 58 -16.06 -14.96 -7.90
C GLU A 58 -15.81 -16.47 -7.88
N ASN A 59 -15.84 -17.11 -9.05
CA ASN A 59 -15.61 -18.55 -9.19
C ASN A 59 -14.17 -18.98 -8.83
N LYS A 60 -13.19 -18.09 -8.99
CA LYS A 60 -11.80 -18.33 -8.60
C LYS A 60 -11.49 -18.00 -7.14
N ASN A 61 -12.52 -17.80 -6.30
CA ASN A 61 -12.40 -17.49 -4.88
C ASN A 61 -11.51 -16.27 -4.55
N VAL A 62 -11.44 -15.29 -5.47
CA VAL A 62 -10.66 -14.06 -5.27
C VAL A 62 -11.07 -13.31 -4.00
N LYS A 63 -12.34 -13.44 -3.59
CA LYS A 63 -12.84 -12.87 -2.33
C LYS A 63 -12.17 -13.46 -1.07
N GLN A 64 -11.47 -14.59 -1.19
CA GLN A 64 -10.71 -15.20 -0.10
C GLN A 64 -9.26 -14.75 -0.02
N LEU A 65 -8.81 -13.95 -0.99
CA LEU A 65 -7.46 -13.39 -0.96
C LEU A 65 -7.41 -12.22 0.03
N ILE A 66 -6.85 -12.49 1.19
CA ILE A 66 -6.61 -11.48 2.21
C ILE A 66 -5.34 -10.72 1.82
N PRO A 67 -5.37 -9.39 1.73
CA PRO A 67 -4.16 -8.60 1.53
C PRO A 67 -3.14 -8.91 2.64
N VAL A 68 -1.93 -9.24 2.24
CA VAL A 68 -0.82 -9.54 3.16
C VAL A 68 0.29 -8.53 2.96
N ILE A 69 0.77 -7.96 4.06
CA ILE A 69 1.96 -7.12 4.09
C ILE A 69 3.10 -7.96 4.68
N ASN A 70 4.14 -8.19 3.90
CA ASN A 70 5.35 -8.84 4.39
C ASN A 70 6.22 -7.80 5.09
N ILE A 71 6.49 -8.03 6.36
CA ILE A 71 7.29 -7.16 7.22
C ILE A 71 8.68 -7.79 7.33
N ASP A 72 9.73 -7.00 7.08
CA ASP A 72 11.10 -7.47 7.10
C ASP A 72 11.66 -7.57 8.53
N CYS A 73 11.33 -6.60 9.38
CA CYS A 73 11.76 -6.65 10.78
C CYS A 73 10.88 -5.79 11.71
N GLU A 74 10.93 -6.12 12.99
CA GLU A 74 10.42 -5.26 14.06
C GLU A 74 11.52 -4.32 14.52
N ILE A 75 11.19 -3.05 14.68
CA ILE A 75 12.09 -2.01 15.16
C ILE A 75 11.67 -1.51 16.54
N MET A 76 12.64 -0.95 17.23
CA MET A 76 12.48 -0.28 18.51
C MET A 76 13.05 1.15 18.40
N LYS A 77 12.85 1.93 19.43
CA LYS A 77 13.35 3.29 19.54
C LYS A 77 14.84 3.44 19.18
N LYS A 78 15.71 2.55 19.64
CA LYS A 78 17.14 2.58 19.37
C LYS A 78 17.49 2.54 17.88
N ASP A 79 16.58 2.01 17.07
CA ASP A 79 16.74 1.84 15.62
C ASP A 79 16.33 3.08 14.83
N LEU A 80 15.66 4.06 15.49
CA LEU A 80 15.25 5.34 14.88
C LEU A 80 16.40 6.36 14.93
N ASN A 81 17.47 6.07 14.22
CA ASN A 81 18.65 6.92 14.14
C ASN A 81 19.17 7.06 12.69
N LYS A 82 20.08 8.01 12.49
CA LYS A 82 20.65 8.31 11.17
C LYS A 82 21.45 7.12 10.60
N GLU A 83 22.16 6.42 11.45
CA GLU A 83 22.99 5.28 11.07
C GLU A 83 22.13 4.15 10.45
N THR A 84 20.99 3.84 11.06
CA THR A 84 20.03 2.86 10.52
C THR A 84 19.56 3.26 9.14
N ILE A 85 19.22 4.54 8.91
CA ILE A 85 18.79 5.01 7.59
C ILE A 85 19.92 4.90 6.56
N GLU A 86 21.15 5.23 6.95
CA GLU A 86 22.32 5.10 6.06
C GLU A 86 22.59 3.64 5.71
N GLN A 87 22.46 2.73 6.67
CA GLN A 87 22.58 1.28 6.41
C GLN A 87 21.48 0.79 5.45
N ILE A 88 20.25 1.26 5.61
CA ILE A 88 19.17 0.93 4.67
C ILE A 88 19.49 1.43 3.25
N LYS A 89 20.05 2.64 3.11
CA LYS A 89 20.49 3.19 1.83
C LYS A 89 21.55 2.36 1.10
N LEU A 90 22.38 1.61 1.82
CA LEU A 90 23.34 0.70 1.19
C LEU A 90 22.69 -0.45 0.43
N LEU A 91 21.40 -0.70 0.65
CA LEU A 91 20.62 -1.70 -0.09
C LEU A 91 20.10 -1.15 -1.43
N GLU A 92 20.26 0.13 -1.70
CA GLU A 92 19.81 0.74 -2.97
C GLU A 92 20.63 0.23 -4.18
N PRO A 93 20.04 0.23 -5.40
CA PRO A 93 18.76 0.82 -5.77
C PRO A 93 17.57 -0.09 -5.46
N PHE A 94 16.51 0.49 -4.90
CA PHE A 94 15.27 -0.24 -4.67
C PHE A 94 14.44 -0.39 -5.95
N GLY A 95 13.72 -1.50 -6.06
CA GLY A 95 12.87 -1.84 -7.20
C GLY A 95 12.03 -3.07 -6.95
N GLU A 96 11.46 -3.66 -8.00
CA GLU A 96 10.50 -4.77 -7.89
C GLU A 96 11.10 -6.00 -7.18
N MET A 97 12.36 -6.36 -7.48
CA MET A 97 13.05 -7.51 -6.90
C MET A 97 13.92 -7.16 -5.69
N ASN A 98 14.01 -5.88 -5.34
CA ASN A 98 14.75 -5.39 -4.18
C ASN A 98 13.93 -4.27 -3.55
N LYS A 99 12.87 -4.65 -2.83
CA LYS A 99 11.96 -3.68 -2.20
C LYS A 99 12.64 -2.99 -1.02
N GLN A 100 12.26 -1.74 -0.80
CA GLN A 100 12.71 -1.04 0.40
C GLN A 100 12.16 -1.76 1.64
N PRO A 101 12.98 -2.01 2.68
CA PRO A 101 12.55 -2.71 3.87
C PRO A 101 11.33 -2.09 4.55
N LEU A 102 10.34 -2.93 4.82
CA LEU A 102 9.17 -2.58 5.63
C LEU A 102 9.40 -2.99 7.07
N VAL A 103 9.27 -2.04 7.96
CA VAL A 103 9.44 -2.25 9.39
C VAL A 103 8.11 -2.15 10.14
N VAL A 104 7.97 -2.86 11.24
CA VAL A 104 6.88 -2.67 12.19
C VAL A 104 7.40 -2.07 13.49
N TYR A 105 6.67 -1.07 14.01
CA TYR A 105 6.88 -0.53 15.34
C TYR A 105 5.60 -0.70 16.14
N LYS A 106 5.68 -1.38 17.29
CA LYS A 106 4.53 -1.79 18.09
C LYS A 106 4.32 -0.92 19.33
N ASN A 107 3.10 -0.99 19.87
CA ASN A 107 2.70 -0.37 21.14
C ASN A 107 2.90 1.15 21.22
N LEU A 108 2.82 1.85 20.11
CA LEU A 108 2.97 3.29 20.07
C LEU A 108 1.68 4.00 20.50
N LYS A 109 1.78 4.95 21.42
CA LYS A 109 0.64 5.76 21.86
C LYS A 109 0.45 6.96 20.94
N ILE A 110 -0.76 7.19 20.45
CA ILE A 110 -1.10 8.39 19.67
C ILE A 110 -1.12 9.61 20.59
N VAL A 111 -0.29 10.60 20.31
CA VAL A 111 -0.23 11.89 21.01
C VAL A 111 -0.94 12.97 20.21
N SER A 112 -0.83 12.92 18.89
CA SER A 112 -1.52 13.82 17.97
C SER A 112 -1.88 13.07 16.70
N ILE A 113 -3.07 13.37 16.19
CA ILE A 113 -3.58 12.82 14.93
C ILE A 113 -4.21 13.94 14.13
N ARG A 114 -3.83 14.08 12.86
CA ARG A 114 -4.36 15.11 11.96
C ARG A 114 -4.41 14.59 10.54
N SER A 115 -5.45 14.96 9.80
CA SER A 115 -5.44 14.88 8.35
C SER A 115 -4.80 16.12 7.74
N LEU A 116 -4.10 15.94 6.61
CA LEU A 116 -3.46 17.00 5.83
C LEU A 116 -4.03 17.00 4.41
N SER A 117 -3.82 18.11 3.69
CA SER A 117 -4.20 18.23 2.28
C SER A 117 -5.68 17.86 2.06
N GLU A 118 -6.58 18.56 2.72
CA GLU A 118 -8.04 18.37 2.62
C GLU A 118 -8.51 16.94 2.96
N GLY A 119 -7.88 16.32 3.96
CA GLY A 119 -8.25 14.97 4.40
C GLY A 119 -7.54 13.84 3.66
N LYS A 120 -6.60 14.13 2.76
CA LYS A 120 -5.96 13.13 1.92
C LYS A 120 -4.88 12.32 2.64
N HIS A 121 -4.11 12.96 3.49
CA HIS A 121 -2.96 12.33 4.16
C HIS A 121 -3.12 12.34 5.67
N LEU A 122 -2.54 11.35 6.33
CA LEU A 122 -2.52 11.22 7.78
C LEU A 122 -1.18 11.70 8.33
N LYS A 123 -1.20 12.56 9.35
CA LYS A 123 -0.02 12.92 10.14
C LYS A 123 -0.23 12.46 11.57
N LEU A 124 0.69 11.67 12.07
CA LEU A 124 0.70 11.21 13.46
C LEU A 124 1.93 11.74 14.18
N MET A 125 1.73 12.08 15.44
CA MET A 125 2.77 12.17 16.46
C MET A 125 2.52 11.04 17.44
N LEU A 126 3.48 10.15 17.53
CA LEU A 126 3.40 8.93 18.34
C LEU A 126 4.39 9.03 19.48
N LYS A 127 4.17 8.27 20.54
CA LYS A 127 5.04 8.24 21.70
C LYS A 127 5.37 6.81 22.09
N ASP A 128 6.66 6.56 22.25
CA ASP A 128 7.20 5.38 22.93
C ASP A 128 7.91 5.87 24.19
N ASP A 129 7.39 5.46 25.35
CA ASP A 129 7.81 5.98 26.67
C ASP A 129 7.84 7.52 26.71
N ASN A 130 9.03 8.12 26.68
CA ASN A 130 9.22 9.56 26.77
C ASN A 130 9.60 10.24 25.45
N GLU A 131 9.76 9.50 24.36
CA GLU A 131 10.16 10.06 23.08
C GLU A 131 9.03 10.11 22.07
N THR A 132 9.11 11.15 21.24
CA THR A 132 8.12 11.41 20.20
C THR A 132 8.64 10.94 18.84
N ILE A 133 7.79 10.24 18.11
CA ILE A 133 8.04 9.71 16.78
C ILE A 133 7.07 10.35 15.81
N ASN A 134 7.60 10.95 14.75
CA ASN A 134 6.77 11.48 13.67
C ASN A 134 6.46 10.38 12.65
N ALA A 135 5.21 10.34 12.19
CA ALA A 135 4.80 9.42 11.14
C ALA A 135 3.84 10.10 10.17
N ILE A 136 3.93 9.74 8.90
CA ILE A 136 3.06 10.25 7.82
C ILE A 136 2.51 9.09 7.02
N GLY A 137 1.22 9.12 6.73
CA GLY A 137 0.53 8.14 5.88
C GLY A 137 -0.04 8.84 4.65
N PHE A 138 0.56 8.64 3.49
CA PHE A 138 0.03 9.18 2.24
C PHE A 138 -1.22 8.43 1.81
N ASN A 139 -2.28 9.17 1.47
CA ASN A 139 -3.62 8.66 1.13
C ASN A 139 -4.32 7.87 2.25
N LEU A 140 -3.89 8.06 3.49
CA LEU A 140 -4.47 7.43 4.68
C LEU A 140 -5.23 8.42 5.57
N GLY A 141 -5.63 9.56 5.03
CA GLY A 141 -6.25 10.62 5.81
C GLY A 141 -7.58 10.25 6.47
N GLU A 142 -8.34 9.31 5.88
CA GLU A 142 -9.60 8.81 6.43
C GLU A 142 -9.41 8.12 7.80
N LEU A 143 -8.25 7.49 8.03
CA LEU A 143 -7.91 6.85 9.30
C LEU A 143 -7.86 7.84 10.48
N ALA A 144 -7.76 9.14 10.22
CA ALA A 144 -7.87 10.15 11.28
C ALA A 144 -9.22 10.13 12.00
N ASN A 145 -10.25 9.51 11.41
CA ASN A 145 -11.57 9.35 11.99
C ASN A 145 -11.75 8.01 12.74
N GLU A 146 -10.83 7.08 12.56
CA GLU A 146 -10.91 5.72 13.13
C GLU A 146 -10.12 5.57 14.43
N TYR A 147 -9.10 6.41 14.63
CA TYR A 147 -8.21 6.35 15.78
C TYR A 147 -8.35 7.61 16.62
N LEU A 148 -8.10 7.47 17.93
CA LEU A 148 -8.19 8.56 18.90
C LEU A 148 -6.84 8.83 19.57
N ILE A 149 -6.65 10.07 20.04
CA ILE A 149 -5.52 10.39 20.91
C ILE A 149 -5.60 9.52 22.15
N GLY A 150 -4.49 8.84 22.46
CA GLY A 150 -4.39 7.91 23.57
C GLY A 150 -4.48 6.44 23.16
N ASP A 151 -4.98 6.13 21.95
CA ASP A 151 -4.96 4.76 21.41
C ASP A 151 -3.51 4.26 21.31
N LYS A 152 -3.34 2.96 21.58
CA LYS A 152 -2.11 2.24 21.29
C LYS A 152 -2.23 1.55 19.94
N ILE A 153 -1.24 1.75 19.09
CA ILE A 153 -1.22 1.24 17.73
C ILE A 153 0.12 0.60 17.38
N ASP A 154 0.06 -0.34 16.47
CA ASP A 154 1.19 -0.87 15.74
C ASP A 154 1.18 -0.24 14.35
N ILE A 155 2.33 0.22 13.88
CA ILE A 155 2.45 0.81 12.54
C ILE A 155 3.44 0.03 11.71
N VAL A 156 3.11 -0.17 10.45
CA VAL A 156 4.02 -0.72 9.44
C VAL A 156 4.38 0.40 8.48
N GLY A 157 5.67 0.54 8.18
CA GLY A 157 6.10 1.61 7.29
C GLY A 157 7.57 1.53 6.90
N ILE A 158 8.03 2.58 6.27
CA ILE A 158 9.40 2.76 5.81
C ILE A 158 10.03 3.87 6.63
N LEU A 159 11.28 3.67 7.08
CA LEU A 159 12.06 4.71 7.71
C LEU A 159 12.59 5.68 6.65
N GLU A 160 12.37 6.95 6.85
CA GLU A 160 12.87 7.99 5.97
C GLU A 160 13.33 9.24 6.75
N THR A 161 14.18 10.03 6.12
CA THR A 161 14.54 11.36 6.61
C THR A 161 13.63 12.39 5.97
N ASN A 162 12.96 13.18 6.78
CA ASN A 162 12.20 14.35 6.34
C ASN A 162 12.98 15.63 6.66
N THR A 163 13.21 16.45 5.65
CA THR A 163 13.85 17.76 5.82
C THR A 163 12.79 18.85 5.79
N TYR A 164 12.57 19.48 6.92
CA TYR A 164 11.64 20.59 7.05
C TYR A 164 12.35 21.81 7.67
N ASN A 165 12.28 22.98 7.01
CA ASN A 165 12.96 24.21 7.42
C ASN A 165 14.48 24.02 7.69
N GLY A 166 15.14 23.19 6.90
CA GLY A 166 16.57 22.90 7.04
C GLY A 166 16.93 21.93 8.19
N GLN A 167 15.96 21.44 8.93
CA GLN A 167 16.15 20.42 9.95
C GLN A 167 15.74 19.05 9.43
N GLU A 168 16.67 18.11 9.56
CA GLU A 168 16.40 16.70 9.24
C GLU A 168 15.81 16.00 10.46
N GLN A 169 14.69 15.34 10.27
CA GLN A 169 14.03 14.51 11.27
C GLN A 169 13.72 13.15 10.68
N ILE A 170 13.91 12.12 11.49
CA ILE A 170 13.49 10.78 11.11
C ILE A 170 11.99 10.66 11.29
N GLN A 171 11.34 10.10 10.29
CA GLN A 171 9.91 9.79 10.34
C GLN A 171 9.64 8.41 9.76
N ILE A 172 8.46 7.88 10.10
CA ILE A 172 7.95 6.64 9.52
C ILE A 172 6.91 7.01 8.46
N ASN A 173 7.18 6.60 7.22
CA ASN A 173 6.20 6.68 6.13
C ASN A 173 5.30 5.45 6.21
N ILE A 174 4.11 5.63 6.74
CA ILE A 174 3.16 4.59 7.10
C ILE A 174 2.60 3.90 5.86
N ARG A 175 2.53 2.59 5.91
CA ARG A 175 1.85 1.73 4.92
C ARG A 175 0.57 1.12 5.46
N ASP A 176 0.57 0.80 6.76
CA ASP A 176 -0.59 0.25 7.44
C ASP A 176 -0.55 0.55 8.94
N ILE A 177 -1.71 0.51 9.58
CA ILE A 177 -1.91 0.76 11.02
C ILE A 177 -2.91 -0.24 11.56
N MET A 178 -2.65 -0.76 12.75
CA MET A 178 -3.63 -1.55 13.51
C MET A 178 -3.61 -1.16 14.99
N LYS A 179 -4.71 -1.40 15.70
CA LYS A 179 -4.71 -1.28 17.17
C LYS A 179 -3.83 -2.36 17.76
N SER A 180 -2.98 -1.97 18.71
CA SER A 180 -2.17 -2.95 19.47
C SER A 180 -3.08 -3.82 20.31
N VAL A 181 -2.75 -5.11 20.37
CA VAL A 181 -3.48 -6.14 21.12
C VAL A 181 -2.89 -6.27 22.51
#